data_0cd6cd01facef53e106cbc7100012141
#
_entry.id   0cd6cd01facef53e106cbc7100012141
#
_cell.length_a   1.000
_cell.length_b   1.000
_cell.length_c   1.000
_cell.angle_alpha   90.00
_cell.angle_beta   90.00
_cell.angle_gamma   90.00
#
_symmetry.space_group_name_H-M   'P 1'
#
loop_
_entity.id
_entity.type
_entity.pdbx_description
1 polymer ?
#
loop_
_entity_poly.entity_id
_entity_poly.type
_entity_poly.pdbx_seq_one_letter_code
_entity_poly.pdbx_strand_id
1 'polypeptide(L)'
;MEEKKTYRPVKQLSAEVARKIAAGEVIDRPNAIVRELLDNAIDSGAKSITVEISGGGIDKIRITDDGFGMTKEDLIACAKPHATSKITSESDLLSLNTLGFRGEALASIAAVSRLEITTRRENNPAYHLEAQLTDEHIINPAVLEKGTIVQTQSLFENIPARRIFLKRPSSEGNLCKQTFIEKSLPNPQINFKFISDGNLKLDLSATSSYIQRCIQALELKVSEKLFFEIEGKDNENNEWNYKLIVGDSSIYRSDKKNIHIFVNGRKITEYSLVQAIEYGVEGSFPNGTHPIACLFLNIDSKLVDFNIHPAKKEAKFKDLSQIHHSVSSSLKNIFLQSNKKAMFETNEFQPSFEYDNFESKSHFTKITQEHSSSQTKNYSSQKNYPDFSGYSSFTNKNSTSKENLEFANKIYQEAKNSIYSEEESFTENEISSFVNENKTSSYEKQNSPEFKYLGSAFNVFLFVEKDEKIYVIDQHAAHERILFEEFLKTSGEKQQLLFPYEFEVESESQSEYLQEIQDELIKAGFTLEKTENSNKWKITTIPIKWQGTKETLWESIFEKQQSPKDFMRNFLATCACKAAIKEGTYIDEFTAKDIIQKTFALEDPHCPHGRPIWFILTQEELYQRVRRT
;
A
#
# COMPACT_ATOMS: atom_id res chain seq x y z
N MET A 1 -0.98 -47.23 23.11
CA MET A 1 -0.84 -47.03 24.57
C MET A 1 -1.48 -45.67 24.85
N GLU A 2 -2.69 -45.67 25.40
CA GLU A 2 -3.35 -44.43 25.83
C GLU A 2 -2.62 -43.89 27.07
N GLU A 3 -1.98 -42.72 26.95
CA GLU A 3 -1.47 -41.96 28.08
C GLU A 3 -2.64 -41.54 28.98
N LYS A 4 -2.78 -42.20 30.13
CA LYS A 4 -3.72 -41.79 31.19
C LYS A 4 -3.39 -40.36 31.59
N LYS A 5 -4.22 -39.39 31.22
CA LYS A 5 -4.17 -38.01 31.72
C LYS A 5 -4.30 -38.02 33.24
N THR A 6 -3.19 -37.87 33.95
CA THR A 6 -3.16 -37.79 35.40
C THR A 6 -3.65 -36.42 35.84
N TYR A 7 -4.66 -36.37 36.69
CA TYR A 7 -5.15 -35.13 37.30
C TYR A 7 -4.00 -34.42 38.04
N ARG A 8 -3.77 -33.14 37.70
CA ARG A 8 -2.83 -32.27 38.42
C ARG A 8 -3.63 -31.19 39.16
N PRO A 9 -3.50 -31.10 40.48
CA PRO A 9 -4.20 -30.07 41.26
C PRO A 9 -3.69 -28.67 40.88
N VAL A 10 -4.58 -27.68 40.92
CA VAL A 10 -4.22 -26.26 40.72
C VAL A 10 -3.28 -25.81 41.82
N LYS A 11 -2.14 -25.22 41.46
CA LYS A 11 -1.15 -24.67 42.39
C LYS A 11 -0.85 -23.23 42.01
N GLN A 12 -0.65 -22.38 43.01
CA GLN A 12 -0.17 -21.02 42.78
C GLN A 12 1.27 -21.06 42.26
N LEU A 13 1.52 -20.32 41.19
CA LEU A 13 2.87 -20.18 40.62
C LEU A 13 3.77 -19.38 41.54
N SER A 14 5.09 -19.66 41.51
CA SER A 14 6.05 -18.78 42.17
C SER A 14 6.04 -17.39 41.51
N ALA A 15 6.34 -16.36 42.31
CA ALA A 15 6.37 -14.98 41.82
C ALA A 15 7.31 -14.79 40.59
N GLU A 16 8.44 -15.51 40.57
CA GLU A 16 9.38 -15.50 39.46
C GLU A 16 8.78 -16.09 38.17
N VAL A 17 8.11 -17.24 38.26
CA VAL A 17 7.46 -17.88 37.11
C VAL A 17 6.31 -17.02 36.59
N ALA A 18 5.47 -16.50 37.52
CA ALA A 18 4.37 -15.60 37.16
C ALA A 18 4.88 -14.33 36.42
N ARG A 19 5.96 -13.71 36.90
CA ARG A 19 6.59 -12.56 36.24
C ARG A 19 7.12 -12.89 34.83
N LYS A 20 7.78 -14.05 34.64
CA LYS A 20 8.28 -14.49 33.34
C LYS A 20 7.15 -14.76 32.33
N ILE A 21 6.01 -15.29 32.79
CA ILE A 21 4.83 -15.52 31.95
C ILE A 21 4.22 -14.17 31.55
N ALA A 22 3.92 -13.30 32.50
CA ALA A 22 3.35 -11.98 32.24
C ALA A 22 4.26 -11.11 31.37
N ALA A 23 5.58 -11.09 31.66
CA ALA A 23 6.55 -10.38 30.84
C ALA A 23 6.55 -10.85 29.39
N GLY A 24 6.30 -12.10 29.17
CA GLY A 24 6.28 -12.65 27.85
C GLY A 24 5.03 -12.35 27.03
N GLU A 25 3.97 -11.92 27.63
CA GLU A 25 2.79 -11.39 26.93
C GLU A 25 3.03 -9.95 26.45
N VAL A 26 3.92 -9.22 27.12
CA VAL A 26 4.27 -7.82 26.79
C VAL A 26 5.48 -7.75 25.84
N ILE A 27 6.52 -8.55 26.09
CA ILE A 27 7.77 -8.57 25.34
C ILE A 27 7.88 -9.90 24.60
N ASP A 28 7.60 -9.89 23.30
CA ASP A 28 7.69 -11.05 22.41
C ASP A 28 8.98 -11.06 21.57
N ARG A 29 9.57 -9.89 21.33
CA ARG A 29 10.75 -9.70 20.48
C ARG A 29 11.46 -8.36 20.74
N PRO A 30 12.68 -8.11 20.14
CA PRO A 30 13.45 -6.89 20.38
C PRO A 30 12.71 -5.58 20.11
N ASN A 31 11.92 -5.50 19.03
CA ASN A 31 11.22 -4.27 18.68
C ASN A 31 10.11 -3.88 19.69
N ALA A 32 9.60 -4.82 20.48
CA ALA A 32 8.69 -4.51 21.59
C ALA A 32 9.40 -3.71 22.68
N ILE A 33 10.66 -4.07 22.99
CA ILE A 33 11.49 -3.30 23.93
C ILE A 33 11.77 -1.90 23.37
N VAL A 34 12.19 -1.81 22.09
CA VAL A 34 12.45 -0.51 21.44
C VAL A 34 11.21 0.37 21.48
N ARG A 35 10.01 -0.18 21.26
CA ARG A 35 8.75 0.56 21.31
C ARG A 35 8.49 1.16 22.70
N GLU A 36 8.51 0.33 23.74
CA GLU A 36 8.22 0.77 25.11
C GLU A 36 9.25 1.79 25.62
N LEU A 37 10.54 1.58 25.33
CA LEU A 37 11.58 2.51 25.75
C LEU A 37 11.56 3.83 24.98
N LEU A 38 11.22 3.82 23.68
CA LEU A 38 10.99 5.04 22.89
C LEU A 38 9.80 5.83 23.42
N ASP A 39 8.69 5.15 23.77
CA ASP A 39 7.52 5.80 24.38
C ASP A 39 7.90 6.49 25.69
N ASN A 40 8.73 5.86 26.52
CA ASN A 40 9.21 6.47 27.75
C ASN A 40 10.13 7.67 27.49
N ALA A 41 11.03 7.58 26.52
CA ALA A 41 11.92 8.67 26.13
C ALA A 41 11.15 9.88 25.57
N ILE A 42 10.11 9.64 24.74
CA ILE A 42 9.25 10.71 24.22
C ILE A 42 8.45 11.36 25.37
N ASP A 43 7.81 10.54 26.22
CA ASP A 43 7.05 11.02 27.38
C ASP A 43 7.92 11.79 28.41
N SER A 44 9.25 11.55 28.43
CA SER A 44 10.19 12.30 29.26
C SER A 44 10.48 13.73 28.76
N GLY A 45 9.86 14.15 27.65
CA GLY A 45 10.08 15.47 27.07
C GLY A 45 11.47 15.63 26.43
N ALA A 46 12.09 14.54 25.99
CA ALA A 46 13.38 14.56 25.33
C ALA A 46 13.36 15.37 24.02
N LYS A 47 14.46 16.05 23.75
CA LYS A 47 14.71 16.75 22.46
C LYS A 47 15.63 15.95 21.55
N SER A 48 16.35 14.99 22.10
CA SER A 48 17.25 14.11 21.36
C SER A 48 17.17 12.68 21.92
N ILE A 49 16.93 11.71 21.03
CA ILE A 49 16.83 10.31 21.37
C ILE A 49 17.74 9.51 20.45
N THR A 50 18.63 8.70 21.03
CA THR A 50 19.50 7.78 20.29
C THR A 50 19.16 6.34 20.64
N VAL A 51 18.93 5.53 19.62
CA VAL A 51 18.70 4.08 19.74
C VAL A 51 19.89 3.35 19.16
N GLU A 52 20.55 2.54 19.97
CA GLU A 52 21.61 1.64 19.55
C GLU A 52 21.19 0.19 19.72
N ILE A 53 21.35 -0.62 18.69
CA ILE A 53 21.11 -2.07 18.76
C ILE A 53 22.34 -2.85 18.29
N SER A 54 22.52 -4.05 18.83
CA SER A 54 23.48 -5.03 18.28
C SER A 54 22.85 -6.42 18.23
N GLY A 55 23.29 -7.24 17.26
CA GLY A 55 22.72 -8.56 17.02
C GLY A 55 21.22 -8.48 16.73
N GLY A 56 20.74 -7.42 16.02
CA GLY A 56 19.32 -7.20 15.77
C GLY A 56 18.51 -6.81 17.00
N GLY A 57 19.16 -6.38 18.10
CA GLY A 57 18.54 -6.08 19.38
C GLY A 57 18.42 -7.29 20.31
N ILE A 58 18.89 -8.46 19.91
CA ILE A 58 18.92 -9.66 20.75
C ILE A 58 20.05 -9.57 21.77
N ASP A 59 21.23 -9.10 21.33
CA ASP A 59 22.41 -9.01 22.17
C ASP A 59 22.39 -7.76 23.02
N LYS A 60 22.04 -6.60 22.42
CA LYS A 60 21.96 -5.32 23.13
C LYS A 60 20.94 -4.38 22.48
N ILE A 61 20.17 -3.70 23.32
CA ILE A 61 19.41 -2.49 22.98
C ILE A 61 19.79 -1.42 24.00
N ARG A 62 20.15 -0.22 23.52
CA ARG A 62 20.45 0.93 24.34
C ARG A 62 19.70 2.13 23.81
N ILE A 63 18.93 2.79 24.67
CA ILE A 63 18.25 4.03 24.34
C ILE A 63 18.74 5.12 25.28
N THR A 64 19.18 6.22 24.68
CA THR A 64 19.67 7.40 25.37
C THR A 64 18.78 8.59 25.04
N ASP A 65 18.27 9.27 26.05
CA ASP A 65 17.47 10.47 25.92
C ASP A 65 18.04 11.63 26.81
N ASP A 66 17.75 12.87 26.44
CA ASP A 66 18.07 14.08 27.17
C ASP A 66 16.86 14.64 27.92
N GLY A 67 15.87 13.84 28.22
CA GLY A 67 14.65 14.20 28.94
C GLY A 67 14.89 14.66 30.38
N PHE A 68 13.81 14.77 31.16
CA PHE A 68 13.96 15.31 32.54
C PHE A 68 14.57 14.32 33.55
N GLY A 69 14.83 13.06 33.15
CA GLY A 69 15.43 12.05 34.02
C GLY A 69 14.59 11.67 35.22
N MET A 70 15.16 10.87 36.16
CA MET A 70 14.49 10.37 37.35
C MET A 70 15.24 10.75 38.61
N THR A 71 14.51 10.89 39.73
CA THR A 71 15.12 10.97 41.07
C THR A 71 15.62 9.58 41.50
N LYS A 72 16.36 9.50 42.60
CA LYS A 72 16.79 8.20 43.13
C LYS A 72 15.59 7.31 43.53
N GLU A 73 14.59 7.94 44.14
CA GLU A 73 13.35 7.28 44.59
C GLU A 73 12.56 6.73 43.39
N ASP A 74 12.40 7.53 42.33
CA ASP A 74 11.76 7.13 41.09
C ASP A 74 12.53 5.98 40.42
N LEU A 75 13.87 6.04 40.42
CA LEU A 75 14.71 4.98 39.84
C LEU A 75 14.56 3.66 40.61
N ILE A 76 14.46 3.70 41.96
CA ILE A 76 14.21 2.50 42.77
C ILE A 76 12.85 1.87 42.43
N ALA A 77 11.85 2.70 42.14
CA ALA A 77 10.50 2.26 41.88
C ALA A 77 10.28 1.81 40.44
N CYS A 78 10.96 2.40 39.46
CA CYS A 78 10.59 2.29 38.04
C CYS A 78 10.67 0.87 37.47
N ALA A 79 11.52 0.01 38.02
CA ALA A 79 11.65 -1.39 37.59
C ALA A 79 10.77 -2.36 38.38
N LYS A 80 9.97 -1.86 39.32
CA LYS A 80 8.99 -2.69 40.08
C LYS A 80 7.69 -2.85 39.28
N PRO A 81 7.02 -4.00 39.37
CA PRO A 81 5.70 -4.18 38.75
C PRO A 81 4.69 -3.14 39.27
N HIS A 82 3.80 -2.70 38.37
CA HIS A 82 2.71 -1.74 38.67
C HIS A 82 3.20 -0.36 39.18
N ALA A 83 4.45 0.02 38.94
CA ALA A 83 5.01 1.33 39.28
C ALA A 83 4.95 2.25 38.08
N THR A 84 4.18 3.33 38.18
CA THR A 84 4.03 4.33 37.13
C THR A 84 3.82 5.73 37.73
N SER A 85 4.39 6.75 37.10
CA SER A 85 4.13 8.15 37.41
C SER A 85 3.03 8.76 36.54
N LYS A 86 2.43 7.98 35.62
CA LYS A 86 1.59 8.49 34.51
C LYS A 86 0.09 8.39 34.81
N ILE A 87 -0.32 7.52 35.73
CA ILE A 87 -1.70 7.36 36.20
C ILE A 87 -1.70 7.21 37.72
N THR A 88 -2.63 7.86 38.38
CA THR A 88 -2.82 7.79 39.84
C THR A 88 -4.24 7.41 40.22
N SER A 89 -5.21 7.56 39.31
CA SER A 89 -6.62 7.34 39.54
C SER A 89 -7.29 6.58 38.37
N GLU A 90 -8.46 6.01 38.64
CA GLU A 90 -9.27 5.36 37.61
C GLU A 90 -9.72 6.34 36.51
N SER A 91 -9.93 7.62 36.85
CA SER A 91 -10.24 8.66 35.88
C SER A 91 -9.11 8.92 34.87
N ASP A 92 -7.84 8.73 35.28
CA ASP A 92 -6.69 8.88 34.38
C ASP A 92 -6.65 7.80 33.30
N LEU A 93 -7.25 6.61 33.56
CA LEU A 93 -7.39 5.55 32.56
C LEU A 93 -8.34 5.94 31.42
N LEU A 94 -9.31 6.83 31.70
CA LEU A 94 -10.27 7.33 30.71
C LEU A 94 -9.72 8.54 29.92
N SER A 95 -8.63 9.15 30.39
CA SER A 95 -8.05 10.37 29.81
C SER A 95 -6.55 10.24 29.54
N LEU A 96 -6.14 9.12 28.90
CA LEU A 96 -4.74 8.81 28.62
C LEU A 96 -4.09 9.78 27.64
N ASN A 97 -3.27 10.70 28.15
CA ASN A 97 -2.48 11.66 27.36
C ASN A 97 -1.02 11.20 27.14
N THR A 98 -0.60 10.05 27.72
CA THR A 98 0.77 9.52 27.61
C THR A 98 0.80 8.27 26.75
N LEU A 99 1.94 8.01 26.08
CA LEU A 99 2.11 6.82 25.23
C LEU A 99 2.21 5.53 26.06
N GLY A 100 2.84 5.58 27.26
CA GLY A 100 2.93 4.48 28.21
C GLY A 100 2.11 4.75 29.47
N PHE A 101 1.46 3.75 30.08
CA PHE A 101 0.65 3.94 31.32
C PHE A 101 0.62 2.74 32.26
N ARG A 102 0.94 1.52 31.84
CA ARG A 102 0.71 0.28 32.61
C ARG A 102 1.66 0.08 33.79
N GLY A 103 2.82 0.74 33.82
CA GLY A 103 3.83 0.54 34.86
C GLY A 103 4.45 -0.86 34.88
N GLU A 104 4.39 -1.59 33.77
CA GLU A 104 4.85 -2.99 33.69
C GLU A 104 6.02 -3.16 32.71
N ALA A 105 6.29 -2.18 31.84
CA ALA A 105 7.24 -2.34 30.75
C ALA A 105 8.67 -2.61 31.24
N LEU A 106 9.22 -1.80 32.14
CA LEU A 106 10.57 -1.98 32.66
C LEU A 106 10.72 -3.26 33.49
N ALA A 107 9.72 -3.57 34.33
CA ALA A 107 9.68 -4.82 35.08
C ALA A 107 9.62 -6.06 34.15
N SER A 108 8.84 -6.00 33.08
CA SER A 108 8.75 -7.05 32.05
C SER A 108 10.07 -7.21 31.30
N ILE A 109 10.73 -6.11 30.93
CA ILE A 109 12.04 -6.13 30.30
C ILE A 109 13.10 -6.75 31.23
N ALA A 110 13.12 -6.37 32.52
CA ALA A 110 14.02 -6.93 33.52
C ALA A 110 13.82 -8.45 33.73
N ALA A 111 12.58 -8.93 33.60
CA ALA A 111 12.28 -10.36 33.75
C ALA A 111 12.80 -11.22 32.58
N VAL A 112 13.04 -10.63 31.39
CA VAL A 112 13.45 -11.36 30.16
C VAL A 112 14.82 -10.98 29.63
N SER A 113 15.48 -9.99 30.25
CA SER A 113 16.81 -9.51 29.85
C SER A 113 17.57 -8.96 31.06
N ARG A 114 18.86 -8.64 30.87
CA ARG A 114 19.64 -7.87 31.85
C ARG A 114 19.37 -6.39 31.59
N LEU A 115 18.68 -5.74 32.51
CA LEU A 115 18.27 -4.33 32.43
C LEU A 115 19.17 -3.46 33.32
N GLU A 116 19.73 -2.43 32.71
CA GLU A 116 20.51 -1.37 33.36
C GLU A 116 19.92 -0.01 33.03
N ILE A 117 19.84 0.88 34.03
CA ILE A 117 19.30 2.23 33.87
C ILE A 117 20.25 3.24 34.51
N THR A 118 20.76 4.21 33.73
CA THR A 118 21.50 5.34 34.24
C THR A 118 20.69 6.59 34.04
N THR A 119 20.46 7.37 35.08
CA THR A 119 19.61 8.55 34.97
C THR A 119 20.12 9.70 35.83
N ARG A 120 19.84 10.91 35.37
CA ARG A 120 20.06 12.15 36.11
C ARG A 120 18.95 13.14 35.86
N ARG A 121 18.29 13.54 36.93
CA ARG A 121 17.38 14.69 36.91
C ARG A 121 18.15 15.97 37.19
N GLU A 122 17.71 17.05 36.57
CA GLU A 122 18.32 18.38 36.76
C GLU A 122 18.43 18.70 38.26
N ASN A 123 19.60 19.23 38.70
CA ASN A 123 19.96 19.54 40.08
C ASN A 123 20.06 18.32 41.03
N ASN A 124 20.07 17.10 40.52
CA ASN A 124 20.26 15.89 41.32
C ASN A 124 21.54 15.14 40.90
N PRO A 125 22.13 14.31 41.78
CA PRO A 125 23.19 13.39 41.40
C PRO A 125 22.70 12.37 40.38
N ALA A 126 23.62 11.85 39.56
CA ALA A 126 23.34 10.74 38.67
C ALA A 126 23.46 9.41 39.41
N TYR A 127 22.57 8.47 39.06
CA TYR A 127 22.54 7.11 39.61
C TYR A 127 22.45 6.08 38.48
N HIS A 128 23.05 4.92 38.76
CA HIS A 128 23.00 3.72 37.90
C HIS A 128 22.30 2.63 38.67
N LEU A 129 21.30 1.97 38.03
CA LEU A 129 20.54 0.84 38.54
C LEU A 129 20.83 -0.39 37.71
N GLU A 130 21.17 -1.49 38.36
CA GLU A 130 21.15 -2.83 37.80
C GLU A 130 19.90 -3.58 38.33
N ALA A 131 18.97 -3.87 37.43
CA ALA A 131 17.74 -4.54 37.80
C ALA A 131 17.99 -6.01 38.14
N GLN A 132 17.54 -6.42 39.30
CA GLN A 132 17.54 -7.82 39.72
C GLN A 132 16.15 -8.45 39.53
N LEU A 133 16.09 -9.77 39.41
CA LEU A 133 14.81 -10.52 39.40
C LEU A 133 14.04 -10.42 40.71
N THR A 134 14.74 -10.03 41.77
CA THR A 134 14.16 -9.67 43.08
C THR A 134 13.81 -8.18 43.09
N ASP A 135 12.99 -7.74 44.08
CA ASP A 135 12.63 -6.31 44.19
C ASP A 135 13.76 -5.45 44.78
N GLU A 136 14.89 -6.05 45.14
CA GLU A 136 16.12 -5.39 45.64
C GLU A 136 17.08 -5.16 44.48
N HIS A 137 17.02 -3.96 43.89
CA HIS A 137 17.89 -3.56 42.80
C HIS A 137 19.23 -2.97 43.34
N ILE A 138 20.32 -3.16 42.59
CA ILE A 138 21.63 -2.59 42.96
C ILE A 138 21.67 -1.17 42.37
N ILE A 139 21.97 -0.17 43.25
CA ILE A 139 22.06 1.23 42.87
C ILE A 139 23.42 1.80 43.24
N ASN A 140 24.11 2.34 42.26
CA ASN A 140 25.41 2.93 42.39
C ASN A 140 25.39 4.41 41.95
N PRO A 141 26.25 5.29 42.50
CA PRO A 141 26.49 6.60 41.93
C PRO A 141 27.02 6.47 40.49
N ALA A 142 26.62 7.42 39.63
CA ALA A 142 27.03 7.45 38.23
C ALA A 142 27.39 8.86 37.76
N VAL A 143 27.83 8.95 36.51
CA VAL A 143 28.09 10.24 35.85
C VAL A 143 27.23 10.30 34.59
N LEU A 144 26.38 11.32 34.52
CA LEU A 144 25.53 11.63 33.37
C LEU A 144 25.24 13.13 33.39
N GLU A 145 25.13 13.79 32.24
CA GLU A 145 24.80 15.23 32.22
C GLU A 145 23.35 15.47 32.62
N LYS A 146 22.41 15.00 31.83
CA LYS A 146 20.96 15.05 32.06
C LYS A 146 20.29 13.97 31.21
N GLY A 147 19.14 13.46 31.66
CA GLY A 147 18.33 12.49 30.90
C GLY A 147 18.45 11.07 31.41
N THR A 148 18.23 10.11 30.53
CA THR A 148 18.22 8.67 30.89
C THR A 148 18.89 7.83 29.82
N ILE A 149 19.63 6.81 30.26
CA ILE A 149 20.16 5.74 29.43
C ILE A 149 19.53 4.46 29.93
N VAL A 150 18.78 3.76 29.10
CA VAL A 150 18.26 2.43 29.38
C VAL A 150 18.95 1.44 28.47
N GLN A 151 19.58 0.42 29.04
CA GLN A 151 20.27 -0.63 28.32
C GLN A 151 19.72 -1.99 28.69
N THR A 152 19.47 -2.82 27.69
CA THR A 152 19.11 -4.23 27.87
C THR A 152 20.11 -5.10 27.15
N GLN A 153 20.43 -6.25 27.72
CA GLN A 153 21.36 -7.22 27.15
C GLN A 153 20.81 -8.64 27.27
N SER A 154 21.26 -9.50 26.34
CA SER A 154 20.99 -10.94 26.37
C SER A 154 19.49 -11.30 26.45
N LEU A 155 18.69 -10.73 25.54
CA LEU A 155 17.25 -10.98 25.49
C LEU A 155 16.94 -12.48 25.43
N PHE A 156 16.03 -12.96 26.32
CA PHE A 156 15.60 -14.34 26.48
C PHE A 156 16.72 -15.35 26.80
N GLU A 157 17.87 -14.90 27.36
CA GLU A 157 18.91 -15.82 27.83
C GLU A 157 18.34 -16.78 28.90
N ASN A 158 17.47 -16.28 29.77
CA ASN A 158 16.79 -17.03 30.82
C ASN A 158 15.50 -17.76 30.37
N ILE A 159 15.12 -17.67 29.08
CA ILE A 159 13.95 -18.34 28.48
C ILE A 159 14.34 -18.92 27.11
N PRO A 160 15.17 -20.00 27.05
CA PRO A 160 15.70 -20.52 25.78
C PRO A 160 14.61 -20.90 24.78
N ALA A 161 13.46 -21.40 25.24
CA ALA A 161 12.34 -21.74 24.39
C ALA A 161 11.83 -20.54 23.56
N ARG A 162 11.83 -19.32 24.10
CA ARG A 162 11.45 -18.11 23.35
C ARG A 162 12.54 -17.62 22.42
N ARG A 163 13.81 -17.76 22.82
CA ARG A 163 14.94 -17.35 21.99
C ARG A 163 14.98 -18.08 20.65
N ILE A 164 14.53 -19.32 20.59
CA ILE A 164 14.46 -20.15 19.37
C ILE A 164 13.46 -19.57 18.35
N PHE A 165 12.39 -18.90 18.81
CA PHE A 165 11.37 -18.31 17.94
C PHE A 165 11.74 -16.92 17.39
N LEU A 166 12.86 -16.34 17.81
CA LEU A 166 13.36 -15.11 17.22
C LEU A 166 13.82 -15.36 15.79
N LYS A 167 13.56 -14.38 14.93
CA LYS A 167 14.05 -14.42 13.55
C LYS A 167 15.57 -14.17 13.51
N ARG A 168 16.13 -14.21 12.31
CA ARG A 168 17.54 -13.85 12.10
C ARG A 168 17.80 -12.42 12.59
N PRO A 169 19.00 -12.11 13.14
CA PRO A 169 19.32 -10.77 13.66
C PRO A 169 19.04 -9.63 12.69
N SER A 170 19.30 -9.81 11.39
CA SER A 170 18.97 -8.81 10.37
C SER A 170 17.47 -8.52 10.25
N SER A 171 16.63 -9.55 10.39
CA SER A 171 15.18 -9.39 10.33
C SER A 171 14.63 -8.70 11.58
N GLU A 172 15.14 -9.05 12.77
CA GLU A 172 14.77 -8.39 14.03
C GLU A 172 15.26 -6.93 14.05
N GLY A 173 16.47 -6.66 13.53
CA GLY A 173 17.00 -5.30 13.39
C GLY A 173 16.15 -4.42 12.47
N ASN A 174 15.63 -4.98 11.37
CA ASN A 174 14.70 -4.26 10.48
C ASN A 174 13.38 -3.94 11.18
N LEU A 175 12.84 -4.84 12.01
CA LEU A 175 11.65 -4.55 12.81
C LEU A 175 11.91 -3.45 13.85
N CYS A 176 13.10 -3.43 14.47
CA CYS A 176 13.51 -2.34 15.36
C CYS A 176 13.60 -1.00 14.61
N LYS A 177 14.22 -0.98 13.42
CA LYS A 177 14.30 0.20 12.54
C LYS A 177 12.90 0.70 12.16
N GLN A 178 12.00 -0.20 11.78
CA GLN A 178 10.61 0.16 11.45
C GLN A 178 9.89 0.77 12.65
N THR A 179 10.01 0.19 13.84
CA THR A 179 9.43 0.74 15.07
C THR A 179 10.00 2.13 15.39
N PHE A 180 11.31 2.33 15.20
CA PHE A 180 11.95 3.63 15.36
C PHE A 180 11.39 4.67 14.38
N ILE A 181 11.22 4.34 13.10
CA ILE A 181 10.59 5.20 12.08
C ILE A 181 9.16 5.57 12.52
N GLU A 182 8.36 4.58 12.88
CA GLU A 182 6.96 4.78 13.31
C GLU A 182 6.85 5.71 14.53
N LYS A 183 7.81 5.66 15.47
CA LYS A 183 7.84 6.56 16.63
C LYS A 183 8.37 7.96 16.32
N SER A 184 9.22 8.10 15.31
CA SER A 184 9.78 9.40 14.91
C SER A 184 8.80 10.25 14.10
N LEU A 185 7.90 9.63 13.30
CA LEU A 185 6.97 10.32 12.40
C LEU A 185 6.05 11.33 13.13
N PRO A 186 5.36 10.99 14.24
CA PRO A 186 4.49 11.93 14.93
C PRO A 186 5.26 12.97 15.78
N ASN A 187 6.59 12.87 15.88
CA ASN A 187 7.43 13.71 16.73
C ASN A 187 8.51 14.46 15.93
N PRO A 188 8.14 15.34 14.98
CA PRO A 188 9.11 16.03 14.12
C PRO A 188 10.07 16.93 14.89
N GLN A 189 9.70 17.44 16.06
CA GLN A 189 10.48 18.36 16.90
C GLN A 189 11.63 17.68 17.67
N ILE A 190 11.74 16.33 17.63
CA ILE A 190 12.77 15.56 18.34
C ILE A 190 13.84 15.11 17.34
N ASN A 191 15.12 15.23 17.75
CA ASN A 191 16.23 14.61 17.01
C ASN A 191 16.24 13.10 17.29
N PHE A 192 16.29 12.27 16.25
CA PHE A 192 16.33 10.82 16.41
C PHE A 192 17.53 10.23 15.68
N LYS A 193 18.30 9.36 16.37
CA LYS A 193 19.42 8.60 15.77
C LYS A 193 19.23 7.11 15.96
N PHE A 194 19.44 6.34 14.89
CA PHE A 194 19.39 4.89 14.93
C PHE A 194 20.72 4.28 14.49
N ILE A 195 21.34 3.55 15.39
CA ILE A 195 22.63 2.89 15.21
C ILE A 195 22.43 1.38 15.30
N SER A 196 22.91 0.63 14.34
CA SER A 196 22.89 -0.84 14.34
C SER A 196 24.29 -1.38 14.11
N ASP A 197 24.73 -2.24 15.03
CA ASP A 197 26.06 -2.88 15.00
C ASP A 197 27.19 -1.87 14.79
N GLY A 198 27.13 -0.75 15.54
CA GLY A 198 28.09 0.35 15.50
C GLY A 198 27.98 1.28 14.28
N ASN A 199 27.08 1.00 13.34
CA ASN A 199 26.89 1.82 12.15
C ASN A 199 25.65 2.72 12.28
N LEU A 200 25.80 4.01 12.01
CA LEU A 200 24.68 4.94 11.92
C LEU A 200 23.82 4.55 10.69
N LYS A 201 22.55 4.24 10.91
CA LYS A 201 21.59 3.85 9.85
C LYS A 201 20.62 4.97 9.52
N LEU A 202 20.19 5.75 10.51
CA LEU A 202 19.29 6.90 10.33
C LEU A 202 19.72 8.02 11.25
N ASP A 203 19.71 9.26 10.75
CA ASP A 203 19.86 10.49 11.49
C ASP A 203 18.75 11.45 11.08
N LEU A 204 17.79 11.67 11.97
CA LEU A 204 16.60 12.46 11.72
C LEU A 204 16.68 13.73 12.55
N SER A 205 17.09 14.82 11.93
CA SER A 205 17.18 16.12 12.58
C SER A 205 15.80 16.67 12.96
N ALA A 206 15.71 17.37 14.08
CA ALA A 206 14.48 18.04 14.48
C ALA A 206 14.04 19.06 13.42
N THR A 207 12.76 19.13 13.18
CA THR A 207 12.13 20.04 12.22
C THR A 207 10.76 20.48 12.73
N SER A 208 10.26 21.61 12.26
CA SER A 208 8.88 22.04 12.49
C SER A 208 7.89 21.45 11.47
N SER A 209 8.39 20.88 10.38
CA SER A 209 7.59 20.37 9.26
C SER A 209 7.36 18.86 9.36
N TYR A 210 6.09 18.44 9.33
CA TYR A 210 5.73 17.03 9.22
C TYR A 210 6.13 16.45 7.85
N ILE A 211 6.10 17.25 6.78
CA ILE A 211 6.55 16.83 5.45
C ILE A 211 8.05 16.47 5.50
N GLN A 212 8.89 17.35 6.05
CA GLN A 212 10.33 17.08 6.20
C GLN A 212 10.58 15.83 7.01
N ARG A 213 9.86 15.65 8.14
CA ARG A 213 9.96 14.43 8.95
C ARG A 213 9.58 13.19 8.16
N CYS A 214 8.49 13.21 7.38
CA CYS A 214 8.11 12.07 6.53
C CYS A 214 9.20 11.75 5.50
N ILE A 215 9.75 12.77 4.82
CA ILE A 215 10.82 12.57 3.84
C ILE A 215 12.08 11.96 4.49
N GLN A 216 12.51 12.50 5.63
CA GLN A 216 13.66 11.98 6.38
C GLN A 216 13.44 10.54 6.85
N ALA A 217 12.32 10.28 7.54
CA ALA A 217 12.04 9.00 8.18
C ALA A 217 11.79 7.87 7.20
N LEU A 218 11.12 8.15 6.08
CA LEU A 218 10.86 7.20 5.01
C LEU A 218 11.99 7.13 3.96
N GLU A 219 13.10 7.85 4.19
CA GLU A 219 14.30 7.89 3.32
C GLU A 219 13.93 8.24 1.85
N LEU A 220 12.97 9.15 1.65
CA LEU A 220 12.48 9.52 0.33
C LEU A 220 13.45 10.50 -0.35
N LYS A 221 13.78 10.23 -1.62
CA LYS A 221 14.66 11.10 -2.42
C LYS A 221 13.83 12.04 -3.31
N VAL A 222 12.93 12.80 -2.69
CA VAL A 222 11.98 13.67 -3.38
C VAL A 222 11.91 15.04 -2.73
N SER A 223 11.45 16.05 -3.48
CA SER A 223 11.27 17.40 -2.98
C SER A 223 10.03 17.51 -2.09
N GLU A 224 10.08 18.37 -1.08
CA GLU A 224 8.93 18.72 -0.22
C GLU A 224 7.75 19.28 -1.04
N LYS A 225 8.01 19.92 -2.17
CA LYS A 225 7.01 20.47 -3.09
C LYS A 225 6.06 19.42 -3.66
N LEU A 226 6.45 18.13 -3.61
CA LEU A 226 5.63 16.99 -4.05
C LEU A 226 4.75 16.44 -2.93
N PHE A 227 4.55 17.18 -1.86
CA PHE A 227 3.66 16.79 -0.76
C PHE A 227 2.63 17.87 -0.48
N PHE A 228 1.43 17.42 -0.16
CA PHE A 228 0.36 18.27 0.36
C PHE A 228 0.23 18.06 1.87
N GLU A 229 0.03 19.15 2.60
CA GLU A 229 -0.35 19.15 4.00
C GLU A 229 -1.79 19.61 4.10
N ILE A 230 -2.64 18.77 4.70
CA ILE A 230 -4.09 18.97 4.80
C ILE A 230 -4.45 18.95 6.28
N GLU A 231 -5.20 19.94 6.73
CA GLU A 231 -5.73 19.99 8.08
C GLU A 231 -7.25 19.87 8.05
N GLY A 232 -7.79 19.11 8.99
CA GLY A 232 -9.23 19.01 9.20
C GLY A 232 -9.55 18.99 10.68
N LYS A 233 -10.74 19.44 11.03
CA LYS A 233 -11.22 19.47 12.42
C LYS A 233 -12.71 19.28 12.48
N ASP A 234 -13.18 18.85 13.62
CA ASP A 234 -14.59 18.90 13.97
C ASP A 234 -15.04 20.36 14.17
N ASN A 235 -16.04 20.78 13.42
CA ASN A 235 -16.56 22.15 13.46
C ASN A 235 -17.64 22.35 14.54
N GLU A 236 -18.21 21.26 15.05
CA GLU A 236 -19.34 21.32 15.98
C GLU A 236 -18.88 21.24 17.42
N ASN A 237 -18.14 20.20 17.79
CA ASN A 237 -17.79 19.89 19.17
C ASN A 237 -16.29 20.03 19.46
N ASN A 238 -15.46 20.22 18.44
CA ASN A 238 -14.00 20.24 18.54
C ASN A 238 -13.42 18.97 19.19
N GLU A 239 -14.08 17.83 18.97
CA GLU A 239 -13.72 16.54 19.56
C GLU A 239 -12.55 15.87 18.84
N TRP A 240 -12.27 16.27 17.57
CA TRP A 240 -11.14 15.74 16.81
C TRP A 240 -10.56 16.79 15.86
N ASN A 241 -9.30 16.64 15.60
CA ASN A 241 -8.59 17.31 14.51
C ASN A 241 -7.55 16.39 13.91
N TYR A 242 -7.20 16.61 12.65
CA TYR A 242 -6.13 15.86 12.02
C TYR A 242 -5.24 16.76 11.16
N LYS A 243 -4.02 16.27 10.98
CA LYS A 243 -3.06 16.71 9.98
C LYS A 243 -2.76 15.52 9.09
N LEU A 244 -2.92 15.66 7.78
CA LEU A 244 -2.64 14.64 6.79
C LEU A 244 -1.56 15.13 5.84
N ILE A 245 -0.48 14.37 5.75
CA ILE A 245 0.58 14.56 4.77
C ILE A 245 0.37 13.53 3.68
N VAL A 246 0.28 13.94 2.43
CA VAL A 246 0.11 13.03 1.29
C VAL A 246 1.00 13.46 0.14
N GLY A 247 1.63 12.48 -0.51
CA GLY A 247 2.44 12.70 -1.70
C GLY A 247 1.59 13.00 -2.93
N ASP A 248 2.13 13.80 -3.83
CA ASP A 248 1.59 14.04 -5.17
C ASP A 248 1.46 12.73 -5.96
N SER A 249 0.59 12.72 -6.98
CA SER A 249 0.36 11.56 -7.85
C SER A 249 1.58 11.06 -8.63
N SER A 250 2.65 11.84 -8.68
CA SER A 250 3.93 11.43 -9.28
C SER A 250 4.78 10.54 -8.37
N ILE A 251 4.48 10.49 -7.05
CA ILE A 251 5.19 9.69 -6.05
C ILE A 251 4.26 8.66 -5.42
N TYR A 252 4.36 7.43 -5.87
CA TYR A 252 3.47 6.35 -5.44
C TYR A 252 4.24 5.05 -5.12
N ARG A 253 3.53 4.11 -4.53
CA ARG A 253 4.03 2.77 -4.18
C ARG A 253 3.12 1.71 -4.76
N SER A 254 3.69 0.54 -5.04
CA SER A 254 2.91 -0.66 -5.42
C SER A 254 2.26 -1.36 -4.22
N ASP A 255 2.56 -0.91 -2.99
CA ASP A 255 2.03 -1.47 -1.75
C ASP A 255 1.57 -0.36 -0.79
N LYS A 256 0.72 -0.73 0.18
CA LYS A 256 0.14 0.19 1.20
C LYS A 256 1.08 0.47 2.39
N LYS A 257 2.32 0.00 2.37
CA LYS A 257 3.22 0.07 3.53
C LYS A 257 3.55 1.49 3.97
N ASN A 258 3.45 2.47 3.05
CA ASN A 258 3.72 3.87 3.34
C ASN A 258 2.45 4.68 3.63
N ILE A 259 1.31 4.03 3.90
CA ILE A 259 0.14 4.66 4.50
C ILE A 259 0.21 4.45 6.01
N HIS A 260 0.47 5.51 6.74
CA HIS A 260 0.66 5.48 8.19
C HIS A 260 -0.45 6.24 8.89
N ILE A 261 -1.13 5.58 9.84
CA ILE A 261 -2.19 6.19 10.64
C ILE A 261 -1.70 6.32 12.09
N PHE A 262 -1.77 7.52 12.61
CA PHE A 262 -1.44 7.84 14.00
C PHE A 262 -2.66 8.45 14.68
N VAL A 263 -3.00 7.94 15.87
CA VAL A 263 -4.08 8.46 16.70
C VAL A 263 -3.53 8.79 18.08
N ASN A 264 -3.63 10.04 18.46
CA ASN A 264 -3.04 10.57 19.70
C ASN A 264 -1.57 10.16 19.85
N GLY A 265 -0.78 10.31 18.76
CA GLY A 265 0.64 9.94 18.68
C GLY A 265 0.94 8.44 18.60
N ARG A 266 -0.05 7.56 18.61
CA ARG A 266 0.12 6.10 18.52
C ARG A 266 -0.13 5.60 17.12
N LYS A 267 0.80 4.80 16.59
CA LYS A 267 0.60 4.07 15.34
C LYS A 267 -0.47 3.00 15.53
N ILE A 268 -1.53 3.08 14.73
CA ILE A 268 -2.60 2.07 14.73
C ILE A 268 -2.80 1.48 13.34
N THR A 269 -3.41 0.31 13.30
CA THR A 269 -3.92 -0.32 12.09
C THR A 269 -5.43 -0.13 12.10
N GLU A 270 -5.93 0.88 11.38
CA GLU A 270 -7.35 1.17 11.24
C GLU A 270 -7.73 1.19 9.77
N TYR A 271 -8.44 0.16 9.36
CA TYR A 271 -8.76 -0.06 7.96
C TYR A 271 -9.65 1.04 7.37
N SER A 272 -10.63 1.51 8.14
CA SER A 272 -11.55 2.58 7.70
C SER A 272 -10.80 3.88 7.35
N LEU A 273 -9.80 4.27 8.14
CA LEU A 273 -8.99 5.47 7.86
C LEU A 273 -8.05 5.28 6.67
N VAL A 274 -7.50 4.08 6.49
CA VAL A 274 -6.74 3.74 5.26
C VAL A 274 -7.64 3.86 4.05
N GLN A 275 -8.86 3.33 4.15
CA GLN A 275 -9.87 3.38 3.10
C GLN A 275 -10.28 4.83 2.76
N ALA A 276 -10.42 5.70 3.78
CA ALA A 276 -10.71 7.12 3.57
C ALA A 276 -9.63 7.82 2.72
N ILE A 277 -8.37 7.49 2.97
CA ILE A 277 -7.24 8.01 2.17
C ILE A 277 -7.32 7.47 0.74
N GLU A 278 -7.52 6.17 0.55
CA GLU A 278 -7.61 5.56 -0.78
C GLU A 278 -8.79 6.11 -1.59
N TYR A 279 -9.97 6.26 -0.99
CA TYR A 279 -11.12 6.90 -1.63
C TYR A 279 -10.87 8.35 -1.99
N GLY A 280 -10.16 9.07 -1.12
CA GLY A 280 -9.84 10.49 -1.35
C GLY A 280 -8.92 10.71 -2.54
N VAL A 281 -8.05 9.74 -2.86
CA VAL A 281 -7.09 9.83 -3.98
C VAL A 281 -7.52 9.03 -5.20
N GLU A 282 -8.68 8.38 -5.16
CA GLU A 282 -9.18 7.54 -6.25
C GLU A 282 -9.23 8.32 -7.58
N GLY A 283 -8.73 7.72 -8.65
CA GLY A 283 -8.65 8.34 -9.97
C GLY A 283 -7.48 9.32 -10.16
N SER A 284 -6.72 9.66 -9.11
CA SER A 284 -5.56 10.55 -9.21
C SER A 284 -4.22 9.82 -9.34
N PHE A 285 -4.17 8.55 -8.94
CA PHE A 285 -2.97 7.71 -8.99
C PHE A 285 -3.10 6.61 -10.06
N PRO A 286 -1.97 6.09 -10.60
CA PRO A 286 -1.99 4.95 -11.50
C PRO A 286 -2.65 3.72 -10.85
N ASN A 287 -3.36 2.90 -11.65
CA ASN A 287 -4.05 1.71 -11.14
C ASN A 287 -3.11 0.75 -10.42
N GLY A 288 -3.58 0.21 -9.28
CA GLY A 288 -2.80 -0.71 -8.46
C GLY A 288 -1.65 -0.05 -7.70
N THR A 289 -1.63 1.29 -7.64
CA THR A 289 -0.67 2.04 -6.84
C THR A 289 -1.34 2.76 -5.68
N HIS A 290 -0.55 3.06 -4.65
CA HIS A 290 -1.01 3.66 -3.41
C HIS A 290 -0.20 4.91 -3.08
N PRO A 291 -0.82 5.93 -2.45
CA PRO A 291 -0.12 7.13 -2.05
C PRO A 291 0.88 6.86 -0.92
N ILE A 292 1.87 7.72 -0.80
CA ILE A 292 2.64 7.86 0.45
C ILE A 292 1.86 8.83 1.32
N ALA A 293 1.34 8.37 2.47
CA ALA A 293 0.47 9.18 3.32
C ALA A 293 0.73 8.95 4.81
N CYS A 294 0.70 10.03 5.58
CA CYS A 294 0.78 10.00 7.04
C CYS A 294 -0.38 10.82 7.62
N LEU A 295 -1.32 10.14 8.26
CA LEU A 295 -2.45 10.77 8.96
C LEU A 295 -2.13 10.85 10.46
N PHE A 296 -2.14 12.05 11.01
CA PHE A 296 -1.96 12.35 12.43
C PHE A 296 -3.30 12.86 12.98
N LEU A 297 -4.07 11.98 13.59
CA LEU A 297 -5.38 12.26 14.17
C LEU A 297 -5.25 12.48 15.67
N ASN A 298 -5.74 13.60 16.15
CA ASN A 298 -5.96 13.86 17.57
C ASN A 298 -7.47 13.78 17.83
N ILE A 299 -7.88 12.97 18.77
CA ILE A 299 -9.27 12.71 19.11
C ILE A 299 -9.43 12.66 20.63
N ASP A 300 -10.57 13.13 21.15
CA ASP A 300 -10.87 13.02 22.59
C ASP A 300 -10.79 11.54 23.02
N SER A 301 -10.07 11.30 24.12
CA SER A 301 -9.86 9.97 24.67
C SER A 301 -11.17 9.24 25.06
N LYS A 302 -12.27 9.97 25.24
CA LYS A 302 -13.61 9.38 25.48
C LYS A 302 -14.23 8.73 24.25
N LEU A 303 -13.73 9.05 23.05
CA LEU A 303 -14.23 8.55 21.77
C LEU A 303 -13.39 7.41 21.21
N VAL A 304 -12.28 7.07 21.86
CA VAL A 304 -11.35 6.03 21.40
C VAL A 304 -10.86 5.17 22.55
N ASP A 305 -10.98 3.85 22.41
CA ASP A 305 -10.43 2.89 23.36
C ASP A 305 -9.20 2.19 22.76
N PHE A 306 -8.04 2.33 23.41
CA PHE A 306 -6.78 1.70 23.04
C PHE A 306 -6.50 0.42 23.84
N ASN A 307 -7.38 0.01 24.74
CA ASN A 307 -7.11 -1.12 25.65
C ASN A 307 -7.62 -2.46 25.10
N ILE A 308 -7.57 -2.66 23.80
CA ILE A 308 -8.06 -3.86 23.12
C ILE A 308 -6.96 -4.91 22.98
N HIS A 309 -5.74 -4.48 22.63
CA HIS A 309 -4.62 -5.37 22.33
C HIS A 309 -3.38 -5.01 23.17
N PRO A 310 -2.63 -5.99 23.74
CA PRO A 310 -1.43 -5.72 24.52
C PRO A 310 -0.39 -4.83 23.81
N ALA A 311 -0.22 -5.02 22.49
CA ALA A 311 0.70 -4.22 21.68
C ALA A 311 0.16 -2.85 21.26
N LYS A 312 -1.07 -2.48 21.67
CA LYS A 312 -1.71 -1.17 21.38
C LYS A 312 -1.75 -0.79 19.90
N LYS A 313 -1.81 -1.79 19.01
CA LYS A 313 -1.84 -1.59 17.54
C LYS A 313 -3.24 -1.37 16.99
N GLU A 314 -4.26 -1.64 17.76
CA GLU A 314 -5.66 -1.52 17.41
C GLU A 314 -6.34 -0.54 18.37
N ALA A 315 -7.32 0.17 17.89
CA ALA A 315 -8.14 1.07 18.67
C ALA A 315 -9.60 0.91 18.26
N LYS A 316 -10.52 1.00 19.23
CA LYS A 316 -11.95 0.99 18.94
C LYS A 316 -12.48 2.40 19.05
N PHE A 317 -13.09 2.87 17.98
CA PHE A 317 -13.69 4.19 17.91
C PHE A 317 -15.19 4.11 18.13
N LYS A 318 -15.75 5.13 18.76
CA LYS A 318 -17.18 5.26 18.92
C LYS A 318 -17.85 5.51 17.58
N ASP A 319 -17.30 6.41 16.75
CA ASP A 319 -17.72 6.72 15.39
C ASP A 319 -16.55 7.32 14.62
N LEU A 320 -16.33 6.82 13.40
CA LEU A 320 -15.31 7.31 12.48
C LEU A 320 -15.92 7.98 11.23
N SER A 321 -17.24 7.97 11.08
CA SER A 321 -17.92 8.36 9.84
C SER A 321 -17.60 9.81 9.43
N GLN A 322 -17.63 10.74 10.38
CA GLN A 322 -17.32 12.15 10.12
C GLN A 322 -15.85 12.36 9.74
N ILE A 323 -14.93 11.68 10.43
CA ILE A 323 -13.49 11.73 10.16
C ILE A 323 -13.19 11.13 8.79
N HIS A 324 -13.76 9.96 8.50
CA HIS A 324 -13.65 9.30 7.20
C HIS A 324 -14.12 10.22 6.06
N HIS A 325 -15.30 10.82 6.19
CA HIS A 325 -15.85 11.74 5.20
C HIS A 325 -14.96 13.00 5.04
N SER A 326 -14.50 13.58 6.15
CA SER A 326 -13.63 14.76 6.13
C SER A 326 -12.30 14.49 5.43
N VAL A 327 -11.64 13.38 5.75
CA VAL A 327 -10.37 12.97 5.12
C VAL A 327 -10.55 12.73 3.63
N SER A 328 -11.55 11.93 3.23
CA SER A 328 -11.76 11.58 1.82
C SER A 328 -12.18 12.77 0.97
N SER A 329 -13.06 13.65 1.47
CA SER A 329 -13.50 14.84 0.73
C SER A 329 -12.40 15.90 0.61
N SER A 330 -11.58 16.09 1.65
CA SER A 330 -10.44 17.02 1.61
C SER A 330 -9.40 16.59 0.59
N LEU A 331 -9.08 15.29 0.54
CA LEU A 331 -8.18 14.74 -0.47
C LEU A 331 -8.73 14.90 -1.89
N LYS A 332 -10.00 14.55 -2.13
CA LYS A 332 -10.64 14.74 -3.44
C LYS A 332 -10.54 16.18 -3.91
N ASN A 333 -10.83 17.13 -3.03
CA ASN A 333 -10.78 18.55 -3.37
C ASN A 333 -9.38 19.02 -3.75
N ILE A 334 -8.34 18.60 -3.03
CA ILE A 334 -6.95 18.99 -3.32
C ILE A 334 -6.48 18.39 -4.63
N PHE A 335 -6.70 17.09 -4.87
CA PHE A 335 -6.27 16.47 -6.13
C PHE A 335 -7.06 17.00 -7.33
N LEU A 336 -8.37 17.30 -7.19
CA LEU A 336 -9.15 17.97 -8.23
C LEU A 336 -8.62 19.39 -8.52
N GLN A 337 -8.23 20.15 -7.50
CA GLN A 337 -7.65 21.49 -7.69
C GLN A 337 -6.25 21.41 -8.30
N SER A 338 -5.41 20.48 -7.85
CA SER A 338 -4.07 20.26 -8.41
C SER A 338 -4.14 19.86 -9.88
N ASN A 339 -5.04 18.95 -10.24
CA ASN A 339 -5.26 18.56 -11.63
C ASN A 339 -5.77 19.73 -12.50
N LYS A 340 -6.70 20.54 -11.97
CA LYS A 340 -7.13 21.76 -12.65
C LYS A 340 -5.98 22.76 -12.82
N LYS A 341 -5.20 22.99 -11.76
CA LYS A 341 -4.06 23.91 -11.81
C LYS A 341 -2.99 23.46 -12.80
N ALA A 342 -2.68 22.16 -12.83
CA ALA A 342 -1.78 21.59 -13.86
C ALA A 342 -2.33 21.78 -15.28
N MET A 343 -3.64 21.74 -15.48
CA MET A 343 -4.27 22.06 -16.76
C MET A 343 -4.19 23.54 -17.11
N PHE A 344 -4.17 24.46 -16.14
CA PHE A 344 -4.11 25.90 -16.37
C PHE A 344 -2.68 26.44 -16.39
N GLU A 345 -1.74 25.89 -15.61
CA GLU A 345 -0.33 26.30 -15.57
C GLU A 345 0.46 25.87 -16.83
N THR A 346 -0.04 24.94 -17.64
CA THR A 346 0.50 24.72 -19.00
C THR A 346 0.27 25.92 -19.92
N ASN A 347 -0.53 26.91 -19.52
CA ASN A 347 -0.77 28.13 -20.29
C ASN A 347 0.19 29.30 -19.95
N GLU A 348 1.01 29.22 -18.89
CA GLU A 348 1.93 30.29 -18.48
C GLU A 348 3.42 29.93 -18.54
N PHE A 349 3.80 28.89 -19.29
CA PHE A 349 5.22 28.70 -19.58
C PHE A 349 5.63 29.69 -20.69
N GLN A 350 5.90 30.94 -20.34
CA GLN A 350 6.73 31.83 -21.14
C GLN A 350 8.19 31.39 -20.91
N PRO A 351 8.87 30.77 -21.88
CA PRO A 351 10.30 30.62 -21.78
C PRO A 351 10.89 32.02 -22.03
N SER A 352 11.41 32.67 -21.00
CA SER A 352 12.29 33.81 -21.12
C SER A 352 13.61 33.34 -21.73
N PHE A 353 13.65 33.24 -23.04
CA PHE A 353 14.91 33.23 -23.77
C PHE A 353 15.30 34.70 -24.00
N GLU A 354 16.24 35.19 -23.22
CA GLU A 354 17.01 36.38 -23.59
C GLU A 354 17.77 36.05 -24.89
N TYR A 355 17.32 36.68 -25.98
CA TYR A 355 18.08 36.71 -27.21
C TYR A 355 19.22 37.71 -27.04
N ASP A 356 20.43 37.22 -26.76
CA ASP A 356 21.63 38.00 -27.08
C ASP A 356 21.66 38.26 -28.60
N ASN A 357 21.56 39.55 -28.93
CA ASN A 357 21.73 40.05 -30.28
C ASN A 357 23.17 39.79 -30.76
N PHE A 358 23.38 38.69 -31.46
CA PHE A 358 24.59 38.51 -32.24
C PHE A 358 24.40 39.15 -33.60
N GLU A 359 24.96 40.39 -33.76
CA GLU A 359 25.17 41.00 -35.06
C GLU A 359 26.04 40.12 -35.94
N SER A 360 25.49 39.75 -37.08
CA SER A 360 26.18 39.05 -38.16
C SER A 360 27.30 39.93 -38.75
N LYS A 361 28.57 39.58 -38.50
CA LYS A 361 29.68 39.96 -39.36
C LYS A 361 30.21 38.72 -40.10
N SER A 362 29.87 38.67 -41.36
CA SER A 362 30.42 37.76 -42.36
C SER A 362 31.92 38.00 -42.54
N HIS A 363 32.76 37.01 -42.29
CA HIS A 363 34.07 36.91 -42.91
C HIS A 363 34.31 35.49 -43.42
N PHE A 364 34.21 35.39 -44.74
CA PHE A 364 34.72 34.28 -45.52
C PHE A 364 36.24 34.29 -45.45
N THR A 365 36.89 33.26 -45.00
CA THR A 365 38.27 32.95 -45.37
C THR A 365 38.40 31.44 -45.58
N LYS A 366 38.67 31.09 -46.84
CA LYS A 366 39.15 29.79 -47.29
C LYS A 366 40.54 29.56 -46.73
N ILE A 367 40.82 28.42 -46.14
CA ILE A 367 42.15 27.84 -46.07
C ILE A 367 42.05 26.35 -46.36
N THR A 368 42.90 25.98 -47.30
CA THR A 368 43.15 24.72 -47.96
C THR A 368 43.67 23.61 -47.03
N GLN A 369 43.44 22.40 -47.49
CA GLN A 369 43.96 21.12 -47.05
C GLN A 369 45.46 21.13 -46.76
N GLU A 370 45.86 20.42 -45.71
CA GLU A 370 47.06 19.56 -45.74
C GLU A 370 46.91 18.33 -44.86
N HIS A 371 47.35 17.21 -45.41
CA HIS A 371 47.40 15.88 -44.86
C HIS A 371 48.39 15.75 -43.70
N SER A 372 48.06 14.99 -42.67
CA SER A 372 49.05 14.00 -42.14
C SER A 372 48.34 12.92 -41.29
N SER A 373 48.69 11.74 -41.64
CA SER A 373 48.38 10.43 -41.06
C SER A 373 48.87 10.26 -39.63
N SER A 374 48.06 9.67 -38.72
CA SER A 374 48.60 8.68 -37.79
C SER A 374 47.48 7.95 -36.98
N GLN A 375 47.46 6.66 -37.19
CA GLN A 375 47.21 5.57 -36.26
C GLN A 375 45.94 5.53 -35.46
N THR A 376 44.99 4.75 -35.96
CA THR A 376 43.91 4.06 -35.28
C THR A 376 44.45 3.17 -34.17
N LYS A 377 44.02 3.40 -32.92
CA LYS A 377 43.98 2.38 -31.87
C LYS A 377 42.50 2.09 -31.55
N ASN A 378 42.06 0.92 -32.00
CA ASN A 378 40.80 0.33 -31.63
C ASN A 378 40.82 -0.03 -30.12
N TYR A 379 39.92 0.55 -29.33
CA TYR A 379 39.50 0.01 -28.05
C TYR A 379 38.04 -0.44 -28.19
N SER A 380 37.90 -1.76 -28.34
CA SER A 380 36.62 -2.45 -28.20
C SER A 380 36.33 -2.59 -26.71
N SER A 381 35.40 -1.83 -26.19
CA SER A 381 34.82 -2.08 -24.87
C SER A 381 33.63 -3.02 -25.02
N GLN A 382 33.89 -4.32 -24.82
CA GLN A 382 32.85 -5.30 -24.54
C GLN A 382 32.24 -5.01 -23.16
N LYS A 383 30.99 -4.59 -23.13
CA LYS A 383 30.16 -4.65 -21.93
C LYS A 383 29.62 -6.07 -21.81
N ASN A 384 30.18 -6.85 -20.88
CA ASN A 384 29.63 -8.11 -20.44
C ASN A 384 28.34 -7.84 -19.63
N TYR A 385 27.23 -8.29 -20.16
CA TYR A 385 26.02 -8.54 -19.36
C TYR A 385 26.13 -9.95 -18.77
N PRO A 386 25.86 -10.18 -17.48
CA PRO A 386 25.79 -11.52 -16.94
C PRO A 386 24.53 -12.22 -17.44
N ASP A 387 24.75 -13.33 -18.11
CA ASP A 387 23.76 -14.28 -18.59
C ASP A 387 23.19 -15.05 -17.37
N PHE A 388 21.91 -14.86 -17.06
CA PHE A 388 21.18 -15.62 -16.05
C PHE A 388 20.44 -16.79 -16.72
N SER A 389 21.21 -17.78 -17.18
CA SER A 389 20.69 -19.10 -17.52
C SER A 389 21.19 -20.12 -16.48
N GLY A 390 20.37 -20.38 -15.47
CA GLY A 390 20.72 -21.33 -14.42
C GLY A 390 19.52 -21.69 -13.54
N TYR A 391 18.46 -22.21 -14.13
CA TYR A 391 17.51 -23.04 -13.38
C TYR A 391 17.62 -24.47 -13.88
N SER A 392 18.36 -25.26 -13.12
CA SER A 392 18.45 -26.70 -13.27
C SER A 392 17.08 -27.32 -12.99
N SER A 393 16.57 -27.99 -14.00
CA SER A 393 15.42 -28.90 -13.98
C SER A 393 15.58 -29.99 -12.91
N PHE A 394 14.70 -29.98 -11.90
CA PHE A 394 14.41 -31.20 -11.16
C PHE A 394 13.51 -32.09 -12.01
N THR A 395 14.10 -33.06 -12.67
CA THR A 395 13.38 -34.16 -13.31
C THR A 395 12.93 -35.13 -12.24
N ASN A 396 11.65 -35.05 -11.90
CA ASN A 396 10.98 -36.13 -11.21
C ASN A 396 10.57 -37.18 -12.27
N LYS A 397 11.24 -38.32 -12.25
CA LYS A 397 10.90 -39.48 -13.05
C LYS A 397 9.61 -40.09 -12.50
N ASN A 398 8.47 -39.80 -13.13
CA ASN A 398 7.34 -40.68 -13.11
C ASN A 398 6.89 -40.91 -14.54
N SER A 399 6.97 -42.17 -14.93
CA SER A 399 6.62 -42.74 -16.22
C SER A 399 5.17 -42.42 -16.60
N THR A 400 4.96 -41.43 -17.46
CA THR A 400 3.72 -41.33 -18.22
C THR A 400 3.83 -42.26 -19.42
N SER A 401 2.99 -43.28 -19.43
CA SER A 401 2.97 -44.31 -20.46
C SER A 401 2.68 -43.71 -21.86
N LYS A 402 3.32 -44.26 -22.90
CA LYS A 402 3.09 -43.91 -24.31
C LYS A 402 1.61 -43.96 -24.70
N GLU A 403 0.81 -44.74 -23.99
CA GLU A 403 -0.64 -44.88 -24.19
C GLU A 403 -1.43 -43.58 -23.98
N ASN A 404 -1.04 -42.70 -23.04
CA ASN A 404 -1.72 -41.44 -22.82
C ASN A 404 -1.46 -40.40 -23.92
N LEU A 405 -0.30 -40.49 -24.58
CA LEU A 405 0.04 -39.61 -25.71
C LEU A 405 -0.65 -40.03 -26.98
N GLU A 406 -0.81 -41.34 -27.18
CA GLU A 406 -1.59 -41.90 -28.34
C GLU A 406 -3.07 -41.62 -28.18
N PHE A 407 -3.62 -41.70 -26.97
CA PHE A 407 -5.01 -41.35 -26.68
C PHE A 407 -5.33 -39.88 -26.93
N ALA A 408 -4.45 -38.98 -26.46
CA ALA A 408 -4.59 -37.54 -26.71
C ALA A 408 -4.49 -37.17 -28.19
N ASN A 409 -3.59 -37.83 -28.96
CA ASN A 409 -3.49 -37.64 -30.40
C ASN A 409 -4.71 -38.18 -31.15
N LYS A 410 -5.31 -39.28 -30.69
CA LYS A 410 -6.51 -39.85 -31.30
C LYS A 410 -7.71 -38.88 -31.12
N ILE A 411 -7.94 -38.34 -29.94
CA ILE A 411 -8.98 -37.33 -29.67
C ILE A 411 -8.77 -36.07 -30.53
N TYR A 412 -7.52 -35.62 -30.68
CA TYR A 412 -7.22 -34.47 -31.52
C TYR A 412 -7.53 -34.70 -33.00
N GLN A 413 -7.24 -35.88 -33.52
CA GLN A 413 -7.55 -36.25 -34.91
C GLN A 413 -9.06 -36.46 -35.14
N GLU A 414 -9.78 -37.01 -34.16
CA GLU A 414 -11.25 -37.16 -34.23
C GLU A 414 -11.94 -35.78 -34.19
N ALA A 415 -11.48 -34.87 -33.34
CA ALA A 415 -12.00 -33.48 -33.31
C ALA A 415 -11.69 -32.71 -34.62
N LYS A 416 -10.51 -32.92 -35.20
CA LYS A 416 -10.13 -32.30 -36.47
C LYS A 416 -10.98 -32.82 -37.64
N ASN A 417 -11.29 -34.10 -37.64
CA ASN A 417 -12.12 -34.71 -38.70
C ASN A 417 -13.61 -34.33 -38.59
N SER A 418 -14.11 -34.03 -37.38
CA SER A 418 -15.49 -33.54 -37.21
C SER A 418 -15.67 -32.08 -37.66
N ILE A 419 -14.59 -31.25 -37.61
CA ILE A 419 -14.63 -29.86 -38.10
C ILE A 419 -14.56 -29.76 -39.63
N TYR A 420 -14.01 -30.80 -40.32
CA TYR A 420 -13.88 -30.83 -41.79
C TYR A 420 -14.93 -31.68 -42.50
N SER A 421 -15.96 -32.21 -41.83
CA SER A 421 -17.01 -33.05 -42.44
C SER A 421 -18.32 -32.32 -42.77
N GLU A 422 -18.40 -31.01 -42.65
CA GLU A 422 -19.53 -30.17 -43.09
C GLU A 422 -19.10 -29.13 -44.14
N GLU A 423 -18.43 -29.56 -45.21
CA GLU A 423 -18.42 -28.85 -46.48
C GLU A 423 -19.45 -29.55 -47.41
N GLU A 424 -20.72 -29.21 -47.23
CA GLU A 424 -21.70 -29.42 -48.28
C GLU A 424 -21.39 -28.46 -49.43
N SER A 425 -21.12 -29.05 -50.60
CA SER A 425 -20.87 -28.37 -51.86
C SER A 425 -22.13 -27.62 -52.33
N PHE A 426 -22.18 -26.32 -52.10
CA PHE A 426 -23.15 -25.43 -52.74
C PHE A 426 -22.77 -25.27 -54.22
N THR A 427 -23.71 -25.59 -55.13
CA THR A 427 -23.55 -25.42 -56.57
C THR A 427 -23.69 -23.94 -56.95
N GLU A 428 -22.96 -23.50 -58.02
CA GLU A 428 -22.93 -22.09 -58.51
C GLU A 428 -24.32 -21.49 -58.80
N ASN A 429 -25.38 -22.31 -58.92
CA ASN A 429 -26.74 -21.83 -59.14
C ASN A 429 -27.48 -21.36 -57.87
N GLU A 430 -27.04 -21.73 -56.67
CA GLU A 430 -27.64 -21.29 -55.43
C GLU A 430 -27.07 -19.93 -54.96
N ILE A 431 -25.84 -19.64 -55.35
CA ILE A 431 -25.22 -18.32 -55.07
C ILE A 431 -25.89 -17.19 -55.85
N SER A 432 -26.41 -17.47 -57.04
CA SER A 432 -27.11 -16.45 -57.86
C SER A 432 -28.52 -16.12 -57.37
N SER A 433 -29.18 -17.00 -56.61
CA SER A 433 -30.49 -16.70 -56.02
C SER A 433 -30.35 -15.85 -54.72
N PHE A 434 -29.29 -16.04 -53.93
CA PHE A 434 -29.04 -15.23 -52.74
C PHE A 434 -28.57 -13.78 -53.06
N VAL A 435 -27.98 -13.55 -54.24
CA VAL A 435 -27.56 -12.21 -54.67
C VAL A 435 -28.72 -11.39 -55.24
N ASN A 436 -29.81 -11.99 -55.69
CA ASN A 436 -30.93 -11.28 -56.29
C ASN A 436 -32.11 -10.96 -55.34
N GLU A 437 -32.20 -11.54 -54.15
CA GLU A 437 -33.23 -11.18 -53.16
C GLU A 437 -32.86 -10.02 -52.25
N ASN A 438 -31.60 -9.59 -52.23
CA ASN A 438 -31.14 -8.44 -51.44
C ASN A 438 -31.09 -7.11 -52.20
N LYS A 439 -31.79 -6.95 -53.31
CA LYS A 439 -31.80 -5.70 -54.10
C LYS A 439 -33.01 -4.80 -53.88
N THR A 440 -33.81 -4.98 -52.85
CA THR A 440 -34.85 -4.01 -52.47
C THR A 440 -35.09 -3.97 -50.97
N SER A 441 -34.07 -3.64 -50.19
CA SER A 441 -34.24 -2.94 -48.95
C SER A 441 -33.41 -1.67 -49.05
N SER A 442 -34.10 -0.52 -48.93
CA SER A 442 -33.58 0.81 -48.87
C SER A 442 -32.28 0.87 -48.07
N TYR A 443 -31.15 1.14 -48.73
CA TYR A 443 -29.97 1.64 -48.08
C TYR A 443 -30.36 2.99 -47.46
N GLU A 444 -30.76 2.98 -46.19
CA GLU A 444 -30.60 4.15 -45.37
C GLU A 444 -29.13 4.55 -45.49
N LYS A 445 -28.91 5.78 -45.90
CA LYS A 445 -27.59 6.43 -45.91
C LYS A 445 -26.95 6.13 -44.57
N GLN A 446 -25.98 5.19 -44.52
CA GLN A 446 -25.04 5.15 -43.42
C GLN A 446 -24.41 6.54 -43.39
N ASN A 447 -24.79 7.33 -42.38
CA ASN A 447 -24.16 8.58 -42.05
C ASN A 447 -22.65 8.29 -42.02
N SER A 448 -21.88 9.02 -42.83
CA SER A 448 -20.44 9.07 -42.69
C SER A 448 -20.12 9.30 -41.20
N PRO A 449 -19.18 8.56 -40.59
CA PRO A 449 -18.91 8.74 -39.16
C PRO A 449 -18.69 10.23 -38.89
N GLU A 450 -19.39 10.76 -37.90
CA GLU A 450 -19.33 12.18 -37.48
C GLU A 450 -17.91 12.61 -37.03
N PHE A 451 -16.90 11.77 -37.21
CA PHE A 451 -15.52 12.02 -36.82
C PHE A 451 -14.53 11.49 -37.86
N LYS A 452 -13.33 12.05 -37.83
CA LYS A 452 -12.21 11.62 -38.67
C LYS A 452 -11.10 11.03 -37.78
N TYR A 453 -10.80 9.75 -37.95
CA TYR A 453 -9.66 9.11 -37.29
C TYR A 453 -8.36 9.57 -37.91
N LEU A 454 -7.43 10.11 -37.12
CA LEU A 454 -6.15 10.64 -37.55
C LEU A 454 -5.00 9.63 -37.39
N GLY A 455 -5.13 8.67 -36.49
CA GLY A 455 -4.12 7.65 -36.20
C GLY A 455 -3.97 7.36 -34.71
N SER A 456 -3.01 6.49 -34.37
CA SER A 456 -2.66 6.16 -32.99
C SER A 456 -1.20 6.53 -32.67
N ALA A 457 -0.91 6.81 -31.40
CA ALA A 457 0.45 7.03 -30.94
C ALA A 457 0.75 6.17 -29.72
N PHE A 458 1.97 5.62 -29.70
CA PHE A 458 2.52 4.78 -28.62
C PHE A 458 1.70 3.49 -28.34
N ASN A 459 0.76 3.12 -29.21
CA ASN A 459 -0.25 2.07 -28.98
C ASN A 459 -1.05 2.31 -27.68
N VAL A 460 -1.25 3.58 -27.32
CA VAL A 460 -1.96 4.02 -26.12
C VAL A 460 -3.05 5.02 -26.46
N PHE A 461 -2.75 6.00 -27.31
CA PHE A 461 -3.64 7.11 -27.63
C PHE A 461 -4.17 7.05 -29.05
N LEU A 462 -5.48 7.30 -29.20
CA LEU A 462 -6.16 7.46 -30.48
C LEU A 462 -6.41 8.96 -30.73
N PHE A 463 -6.05 9.45 -31.90
CA PHE A 463 -6.25 10.84 -32.31
C PHE A 463 -7.44 10.94 -33.24
N VAL A 464 -8.38 11.79 -32.91
CA VAL A 464 -9.68 11.92 -33.60
C VAL A 464 -10.01 13.39 -33.79
N GLU A 465 -10.33 13.79 -35.02
CA GLU A 465 -10.85 15.12 -35.35
C GLU A 465 -12.38 15.07 -35.38
N LYS A 466 -13.04 15.87 -34.56
CA LYS A 466 -14.48 16.03 -34.50
C LYS A 466 -14.83 17.45 -34.05
N ASP A 467 -15.81 18.09 -34.70
CA ASP A 467 -16.32 19.43 -34.36
C ASP A 467 -15.19 20.48 -34.22
N GLU A 468 -14.25 20.51 -35.19
CA GLU A 468 -13.07 21.40 -35.21
C GLU A 468 -12.12 21.24 -34.00
N LYS A 469 -12.17 20.13 -33.31
CA LYS A 469 -11.34 19.79 -32.16
C LYS A 469 -10.63 18.47 -32.39
N ILE A 470 -9.46 18.32 -31.77
CA ILE A 470 -8.75 17.03 -31.71
C ILE A 470 -8.99 16.41 -30.34
N TYR A 471 -9.57 15.23 -30.34
CA TYR A 471 -9.72 14.38 -29.17
C TYR A 471 -8.53 13.44 -29.11
N VAL A 472 -7.85 13.40 -27.96
CA VAL A 472 -6.81 12.42 -27.64
C VAL A 472 -7.41 11.43 -26.66
N ILE A 473 -7.75 10.26 -27.14
CA ILE A 473 -8.49 9.23 -26.42
C ILE A 473 -7.51 8.17 -25.93
N ASP A 474 -7.54 7.83 -24.65
CA ASP A 474 -6.84 6.67 -24.08
C ASP A 474 -7.61 5.41 -24.47
N GLN A 475 -7.00 4.56 -25.33
CA GLN A 475 -7.65 3.34 -25.85
C GLN A 475 -8.00 2.32 -24.76
N HIS A 476 -7.17 2.23 -23.70
CA HIS A 476 -7.41 1.33 -22.57
C HIS A 476 -8.58 1.83 -21.73
N ALA A 477 -8.55 3.09 -21.30
CA ALA A 477 -9.60 3.70 -20.49
C ALA A 477 -10.96 3.73 -21.22
N ALA A 478 -10.94 3.98 -22.54
CA ALA A 478 -12.13 3.94 -23.39
C ALA A 478 -12.73 2.52 -23.45
N HIS A 479 -11.91 1.53 -23.74
CA HIS A 479 -12.37 0.14 -23.84
C HIS A 479 -12.84 -0.41 -22.48
N GLU A 480 -12.15 -0.06 -21.40
CA GLU A 480 -12.57 -0.39 -20.03
C GLU A 480 -13.98 0.16 -19.72
N ARG A 481 -14.26 1.42 -20.07
CA ARG A 481 -15.59 2.00 -19.85
C ARG A 481 -16.67 1.36 -20.72
N ILE A 482 -16.37 1.09 -21.97
CA ILE A 482 -17.30 0.41 -22.88
C ILE A 482 -17.68 -0.96 -22.32
N LEU A 483 -16.69 -1.75 -21.89
CA LEU A 483 -16.94 -3.06 -21.29
C LEU A 483 -17.73 -2.98 -19.99
N PHE A 484 -17.44 -1.97 -19.15
CA PHE A 484 -18.17 -1.74 -17.92
C PHE A 484 -19.66 -1.47 -18.18
N GLU A 485 -20.00 -0.61 -19.14
CA GLU A 485 -21.37 -0.35 -19.54
C GLU A 485 -22.06 -1.59 -20.14
N GLU A 486 -21.32 -2.37 -20.92
CA GLU A 486 -21.82 -3.65 -21.46
C GLU A 486 -22.08 -4.67 -20.34
N PHE A 487 -21.20 -4.76 -19.33
CA PHE A 487 -21.37 -5.67 -18.19
C PHE A 487 -22.56 -5.27 -17.32
N LEU A 488 -22.79 -3.97 -17.13
CA LEU A 488 -23.99 -3.48 -16.44
C LEU A 488 -25.30 -3.89 -17.16
N LYS A 489 -25.29 -3.85 -18.49
CA LYS A 489 -26.47 -4.21 -19.31
C LYS A 489 -26.71 -5.73 -19.38
N THR A 490 -25.64 -6.53 -19.36
CA THR A 490 -25.67 -7.99 -19.50
C THR A 490 -25.42 -8.71 -18.16
N SER A 491 -25.61 -8.02 -17.05
CA SER A 491 -25.48 -8.63 -15.72
C SER A 491 -26.48 -9.77 -15.55
N GLY A 492 -25.97 -10.95 -15.12
CA GLY A 492 -26.79 -12.15 -14.91
C GLY A 492 -26.59 -13.29 -15.92
N GLU A 493 -25.98 -13.05 -17.09
CA GLU A 493 -25.57 -14.13 -17.98
C GLU A 493 -24.43 -14.94 -17.36
N LYS A 494 -24.67 -16.25 -17.15
CA LYS A 494 -23.75 -17.12 -16.40
C LYS A 494 -23.42 -18.39 -17.17
N GLN A 495 -22.20 -18.87 -16.96
CA GLN A 495 -21.77 -20.20 -17.41
C GLN A 495 -21.51 -21.11 -16.20
N GLN A 496 -21.87 -22.37 -16.34
CA GLN A 496 -21.62 -23.36 -15.31
C GLN A 496 -20.17 -23.83 -15.38
N LEU A 497 -19.51 -23.87 -14.21
CA LEU A 497 -18.17 -24.43 -14.09
C LEU A 497 -18.24 -25.96 -14.12
N LEU A 498 -17.39 -26.58 -14.93
CA LEU A 498 -17.25 -28.05 -14.95
C LEU A 498 -16.70 -28.56 -13.62
N PHE A 499 -15.79 -27.78 -13.00
CA PHE A 499 -15.26 -28.00 -11.66
C PHE A 499 -15.55 -26.77 -10.83
N PRO A 500 -16.41 -26.86 -9.78
CA PRO A 500 -16.67 -25.73 -8.90
C PRO A 500 -15.40 -25.19 -8.24
N TYR A 501 -15.35 -23.89 -8.03
CA TYR A 501 -14.28 -23.28 -7.26
C TYR A 501 -14.57 -23.47 -5.77
N GLU A 502 -13.83 -24.35 -5.11
CA GLU A 502 -13.94 -24.58 -3.68
C GLU A 502 -12.93 -23.71 -2.92
N PHE A 503 -13.36 -23.16 -1.78
CA PHE A 503 -12.52 -22.36 -0.90
C PHE A 503 -12.99 -22.47 0.55
N GLU A 504 -12.10 -22.16 1.46
CA GLU A 504 -12.31 -22.19 2.89
C GLU A 504 -12.20 -20.77 3.45
N VAL A 505 -13.18 -20.33 4.24
CA VAL A 505 -13.17 -19.04 4.91
C VAL A 505 -12.42 -19.14 6.23
N GLU A 506 -11.63 -18.11 6.55
CA GLU A 506 -10.75 -18.09 7.72
C GLU A 506 -11.50 -17.72 9.00
N SER A 507 -12.68 -17.09 8.88
CA SER A 507 -13.47 -16.63 10.03
C SER A 507 -14.97 -16.71 9.78
N GLU A 508 -15.75 -16.73 10.86
CA GLU A 508 -17.21 -16.72 10.81
C GLU A 508 -17.74 -15.40 10.20
N SER A 509 -17.07 -14.28 10.47
CA SER A 509 -17.40 -12.97 9.88
C SER A 509 -17.24 -12.93 8.36
N GLN A 510 -16.28 -13.66 7.79
CA GLN A 510 -16.17 -13.82 6.35
C GLN A 510 -17.34 -14.64 5.77
N SER A 511 -17.80 -15.65 6.50
CA SER A 511 -18.96 -16.45 6.07
C SER A 511 -20.26 -15.63 6.13
N GLU A 512 -20.44 -14.78 7.15
CA GLU A 512 -21.57 -13.86 7.25
C GLU A 512 -21.55 -12.82 6.12
N TYR A 513 -20.40 -12.24 5.84
CA TYR A 513 -20.24 -11.30 4.73
C TYR A 513 -20.59 -11.95 3.37
N LEU A 514 -20.17 -13.21 3.12
CA LEU A 514 -20.55 -13.93 1.90
C LEU A 514 -22.06 -14.13 1.79
N GLN A 515 -22.75 -14.38 2.90
CA GLN A 515 -24.21 -14.48 2.92
C GLN A 515 -24.87 -13.14 2.61
N GLU A 516 -24.32 -12.04 3.14
CA GLU A 516 -24.84 -10.69 2.90
C GLU A 516 -24.74 -10.29 1.42
N ILE A 517 -23.63 -10.59 0.75
CA ILE A 517 -23.40 -10.24 -0.67
C ILE A 517 -23.89 -11.30 -1.64
N GLN A 518 -24.42 -12.43 -1.17
CA GLN A 518 -24.80 -13.57 -2.01
C GLN A 518 -25.82 -13.18 -3.10
N ASP A 519 -26.83 -12.41 -2.77
CA ASP A 519 -27.85 -11.97 -3.72
C ASP A 519 -27.28 -11.07 -4.82
N GLU A 520 -26.30 -10.23 -4.49
CA GLU A 520 -25.63 -9.37 -5.47
C GLU A 520 -24.68 -10.19 -6.37
N LEU A 521 -24.00 -11.18 -5.82
CA LEU A 521 -23.19 -12.12 -6.61
C LEU A 521 -24.04 -12.94 -7.57
N ILE A 522 -25.24 -13.37 -7.17
CA ILE A 522 -26.19 -14.06 -8.05
C ILE A 522 -26.62 -13.14 -9.20
N LYS A 523 -26.92 -11.88 -8.94
CA LYS A 523 -27.23 -10.88 -9.98
C LYS A 523 -26.07 -10.66 -10.94
N ALA A 524 -24.81 -10.76 -10.46
CA ALA A 524 -23.62 -10.69 -11.29
C ALA A 524 -23.37 -11.95 -12.14
N GLY A 525 -24.11 -13.04 -11.90
CA GLY A 525 -23.94 -14.32 -12.59
C GLY A 525 -23.06 -15.33 -11.85
N PHE A 526 -22.74 -15.10 -10.57
CA PHE A 526 -22.09 -16.11 -9.72
C PHE A 526 -23.13 -16.85 -8.90
N THR A 527 -22.96 -18.15 -8.77
CA THR A 527 -23.75 -18.94 -7.82
C THR A 527 -22.82 -19.46 -6.75
N LEU A 528 -23.04 -19.01 -5.52
CA LEU A 528 -22.33 -19.45 -4.32
C LEU A 528 -23.20 -20.42 -3.54
N GLU A 529 -22.59 -21.49 -3.05
CA GLU A 529 -23.23 -22.49 -2.22
C GLU A 529 -22.34 -22.77 -1.01
N LYS A 530 -22.95 -22.76 0.20
CA LYS A 530 -22.27 -23.18 1.43
C LYS A 530 -22.29 -24.71 1.48
N THR A 531 -21.13 -25.32 1.73
CA THR A 531 -21.02 -26.77 1.89
C THR A 531 -21.47 -27.17 3.32
N GLU A 532 -21.85 -28.39 3.54
CA GLU A 532 -22.29 -28.89 4.87
C GLU A 532 -21.25 -28.71 5.98
N ASN A 533 -19.96 -28.60 5.65
CA ASN A 533 -18.90 -28.12 6.54
C ASN A 533 -18.97 -26.60 6.67
N SER A 534 -19.14 -26.08 7.88
CA SER A 534 -19.45 -24.69 8.22
C SER A 534 -18.51 -23.62 7.59
N ASN A 535 -17.29 -23.98 7.21
CA ASN A 535 -16.27 -23.04 6.72
C ASN A 535 -15.94 -23.21 5.24
N LYS A 536 -16.62 -24.11 4.49
CA LYS A 536 -16.36 -24.32 3.05
C LYS A 536 -17.49 -23.80 2.19
N TRP A 537 -17.09 -23.05 1.16
CA TRP A 537 -17.96 -22.50 0.15
C TRP A 537 -17.53 -22.97 -1.24
N LYS A 538 -18.44 -23.02 -2.18
CA LYS A 538 -18.17 -23.33 -3.58
C LYS A 538 -18.88 -22.35 -4.51
N ILE A 539 -18.21 -21.97 -5.60
CA ILE A 539 -18.78 -21.23 -6.70
C ILE A 539 -19.03 -22.22 -7.83
N THR A 540 -20.29 -22.35 -8.25
CA THR A 540 -20.72 -23.30 -9.27
C THR A 540 -20.93 -22.65 -10.63
N THR A 541 -21.24 -21.36 -10.69
CA THR A 541 -21.36 -20.60 -11.93
C THR A 541 -20.57 -19.29 -11.85
N ILE A 542 -20.09 -18.82 -12.99
CA ILE A 542 -19.42 -17.53 -13.17
C ILE A 542 -20.05 -16.77 -14.35
N PRO A 543 -19.96 -15.42 -14.40
CA PRO A 543 -20.39 -14.67 -15.57
C PRO A 543 -19.68 -15.15 -16.84
N ILE A 544 -20.37 -15.21 -17.98
CA ILE A 544 -19.79 -15.65 -19.27
C ILE A 544 -18.55 -14.82 -19.65
N LYS A 545 -18.55 -13.53 -19.31
CA LYS A 545 -17.45 -12.59 -19.62
C LYS A 545 -16.35 -12.55 -18.56
N TRP A 546 -16.40 -13.39 -17.51
CA TRP A 546 -15.35 -13.47 -16.51
C TRP A 546 -14.08 -14.09 -17.10
N GLN A 547 -12.95 -13.36 -17.04
CA GLN A 547 -11.64 -13.79 -17.52
C GLN A 547 -10.57 -13.89 -16.41
N GLY A 548 -10.98 -13.73 -15.15
CA GLY A 548 -10.09 -13.85 -14.01
C GLY A 548 -9.85 -15.29 -13.55
N THR A 549 -8.79 -15.51 -12.77
CA THR A 549 -8.52 -16.78 -12.11
C THR A 549 -9.36 -16.94 -10.83
N LYS A 550 -9.36 -18.15 -10.24
CA LYS A 550 -9.97 -18.42 -8.94
C LYS A 550 -9.44 -17.49 -7.84
N GLU A 551 -8.13 -17.30 -7.80
CA GLU A 551 -7.43 -16.48 -6.82
C GLU A 551 -7.83 -15.00 -6.95
N THR A 552 -7.87 -14.49 -8.18
CA THR A 552 -8.28 -13.10 -8.44
C THR A 552 -9.75 -12.82 -8.12
N LEU A 553 -10.62 -13.84 -8.25
CA LEU A 553 -12.01 -13.73 -7.84
C LEU A 553 -12.11 -13.62 -6.32
N TRP A 554 -11.37 -14.48 -5.63
CA TRP A 554 -11.32 -14.51 -4.17
C TRP A 554 -10.80 -13.19 -3.58
N GLU A 555 -9.67 -12.70 -4.09
CA GLU A 555 -9.15 -11.39 -3.73
C GLU A 555 -10.17 -10.27 -3.94
N SER A 556 -10.86 -10.27 -5.09
CA SER A 556 -11.88 -9.25 -5.41
C SER A 556 -13.08 -9.27 -4.45
N ILE A 557 -13.44 -10.43 -3.91
CA ILE A 557 -14.56 -10.57 -2.96
C ILE A 557 -14.17 -10.06 -1.57
N PHE A 558 -12.93 -10.35 -1.09
CA PHE A 558 -12.52 -10.08 0.28
C PHE A 558 -11.62 -8.86 0.45
N GLU A 559 -10.99 -8.36 -0.62
CA GLU A 559 -10.05 -7.23 -0.55
C GLU A 559 -10.72 -5.92 -0.08
N LYS A 560 -12.03 -5.81 -0.30
CA LYS A 560 -12.82 -4.65 0.10
C LYS A 560 -14.18 -5.14 0.63
N GLN A 561 -14.32 -5.32 1.93
CA GLN A 561 -15.63 -5.51 2.56
C GLN A 561 -16.48 -4.24 2.32
N GLN A 562 -17.27 -4.24 1.26
CA GLN A 562 -18.07 -3.11 0.81
C GLN A 562 -19.56 -3.38 1.04
N SER A 563 -20.37 -2.31 1.00
CA SER A 563 -21.82 -2.53 0.95
C SER A 563 -22.19 -3.36 -0.29
N PRO A 564 -23.26 -4.18 -0.26
CA PRO A 564 -23.65 -5.01 -1.39
C PRO A 564 -23.80 -4.24 -2.71
N LYS A 565 -24.28 -2.98 -2.66
CA LYS A 565 -24.43 -2.13 -3.86
C LYS A 565 -23.09 -1.67 -4.46
N ASP A 566 -22.17 -1.26 -3.59
CA ASP A 566 -20.84 -0.81 -4.03
C ASP A 566 -20.00 -1.98 -4.51
N PHE A 567 -20.18 -3.16 -3.89
CA PHE A 567 -19.53 -4.39 -4.30
C PHE A 567 -19.79 -4.70 -5.78
N MET A 568 -21.07 -4.70 -6.20
CA MET A 568 -21.43 -5.01 -7.58
C MET A 568 -20.75 -4.08 -8.59
N ARG A 569 -20.80 -2.76 -8.34
CA ARG A 569 -20.19 -1.76 -9.21
C ARG A 569 -18.67 -1.96 -9.33
N ASN A 570 -17.99 -2.11 -8.19
CA ASN A 570 -16.53 -2.28 -8.15
C ASN A 570 -16.08 -3.63 -8.69
N PHE A 571 -16.89 -4.66 -8.48
CA PHE A 571 -16.65 -5.97 -9.05
C PHE A 571 -16.70 -5.94 -10.59
N LEU A 572 -17.75 -5.34 -11.17
CA LEU A 572 -17.88 -5.19 -12.62
C LEU A 572 -16.78 -4.28 -13.20
N ALA A 573 -16.37 -3.24 -12.47
CA ALA A 573 -15.22 -2.41 -12.84
C ALA A 573 -13.92 -3.22 -12.92
N THR A 574 -13.68 -4.10 -11.94
CA THR A 574 -12.52 -5.01 -11.94
C THR A 574 -12.56 -5.99 -13.10
N CYS A 575 -13.76 -6.53 -13.43
CA CYS A 575 -13.95 -7.40 -14.60
C CYS A 575 -13.62 -6.66 -15.89
N ALA A 576 -14.14 -5.45 -16.06
CA ALA A 576 -13.90 -4.61 -17.24
C ALA A 576 -12.42 -4.27 -17.43
N CYS A 577 -11.72 -3.91 -16.34
CA CYS A 577 -10.30 -3.62 -16.37
C CYS A 577 -9.45 -4.82 -16.81
N LYS A 578 -9.79 -6.02 -16.33
CA LYS A 578 -9.06 -7.26 -16.71
C LYS A 578 -9.34 -7.69 -18.16
N ALA A 579 -10.54 -7.42 -18.67
CA ALA A 579 -10.95 -7.75 -20.03
C ALA A 579 -10.56 -6.67 -21.06
N ALA A 580 -10.22 -5.45 -20.62
CA ALA A 580 -9.86 -4.36 -21.51
C ALA A 580 -8.54 -4.62 -22.26
N ILE A 581 -8.42 -4.02 -23.44
CA ILE A 581 -7.19 -3.99 -24.23
C ILE A 581 -6.06 -3.46 -23.33
N LYS A 582 -4.97 -4.22 -23.22
CA LYS A 582 -3.85 -3.83 -22.38
C LYS A 582 -3.09 -2.65 -22.97
N GLU A 583 -2.56 -1.80 -22.10
CA GLU A 583 -1.70 -0.70 -22.49
C GLU A 583 -0.55 -1.17 -23.40
N GLY A 584 -0.29 -0.43 -24.47
CA GLY A 584 0.74 -0.77 -25.48
C GLY A 584 0.32 -1.83 -26.51
N THR A 585 -0.91 -2.37 -26.44
CA THR A 585 -1.41 -3.31 -27.45
C THR A 585 -1.74 -2.57 -28.75
N TYR A 586 -1.17 -3.02 -29.87
CA TYR A 586 -1.56 -2.51 -31.20
C TYR A 586 -2.98 -2.92 -31.52
N ILE A 587 -3.79 -1.98 -32.00
CA ILE A 587 -5.12 -2.23 -32.56
C ILE A 587 -5.18 -1.75 -34.01
N ASP A 588 -5.90 -2.45 -34.85
CA ASP A 588 -6.13 -2.06 -36.22
C ASP A 588 -7.13 -0.88 -36.33
N GLU A 589 -7.16 -0.24 -37.51
CA GLU A 589 -7.99 0.94 -37.75
C GLU A 589 -9.49 0.68 -37.60
N PHE A 590 -9.95 -0.53 -37.90
CA PHE A 590 -11.36 -0.90 -37.76
C PHE A 590 -11.76 -0.98 -36.28
N THR A 591 -10.96 -1.67 -35.48
CA THR A 591 -11.13 -1.75 -34.03
C THR A 591 -11.02 -0.37 -33.36
N ALA A 592 -10.08 0.46 -33.79
CA ALA A 592 -9.94 1.83 -33.31
C ALA A 592 -11.20 2.66 -33.55
N LYS A 593 -11.76 2.60 -34.76
CA LYS A 593 -12.98 3.32 -35.12
C LYS A 593 -14.20 2.82 -34.36
N ASP A 594 -14.32 1.53 -34.11
CA ASP A 594 -15.41 0.94 -33.29
C ASP A 594 -15.33 1.46 -31.84
N ILE A 595 -14.13 1.43 -31.25
CA ILE A 595 -13.89 1.98 -29.90
C ILE A 595 -14.25 3.48 -29.85
N ILE A 596 -13.80 4.26 -30.82
CA ILE A 596 -14.07 5.70 -30.89
C ILE A 596 -15.59 5.97 -30.98
N GLN A 597 -16.29 5.26 -31.86
CA GLN A 597 -17.72 5.40 -32.04
C GLN A 597 -18.49 5.09 -30.76
N LYS A 598 -18.15 3.98 -30.09
CA LYS A 598 -18.75 3.59 -28.81
C LYS A 598 -18.41 4.58 -27.71
N THR A 599 -17.17 5.09 -27.70
CA THR A 599 -16.71 6.06 -26.71
C THR A 599 -17.51 7.36 -26.77
N PHE A 600 -17.76 7.90 -27.96
CA PHE A 600 -18.59 9.11 -28.12
C PHE A 600 -20.09 8.91 -27.80
N ALA A 601 -20.54 7.66 -27.72
CA ALA A 601 -21.90 7.32 -27.30
C ALA A 601 -22.04 7.15 -25.77
N LEU A 602 -20.95 7.23 -24.99
CA LEU A 602 -20.97 7.12 -23.53
C LEU A 602 -21.56 8.40 -22.91
N GLU A 603 -22.42 8.24 -21.91
CA GLU A 603 -22.93 9.36 -21.12
C GLU A 603 -21.87 9.95 -20.18
N ASP A 604 -21.02 9.11 -19.62
CA ASP A 604 -19.96 9.52 -18.69
C ASP A 604 -18.57 9.29 -19.34
N PRO A 605 -17.81 10.36 -19.61
CA PRO A 605 -16.50 10.30 -20.26
C PRO A 605 -15.35 9.91 -19.30
N HIS A 606 -15.64 9.14 -18.27
CA HIS A 606 -14.63 8.65 -17.32
C HIS A 606 -14.63 7.13 -17.31
N CYS A 607 -13.45 6.53 -17.14
CA CYS A 607 -13.37 5.09 -16.90
C CYS A 607 -14.02 4.74 -15.54
N PRO A 608 -14.35 3.48 -15.27
CA PRO A 608 -14.97 3.08 -14.00
C PRO A 608 -14.19 3.50 -12.75
N HIS A 609 -12.88 3.75 -12.89
CA HIS A 609 -11.97 4.22 -11.85
C HIS A 609 -11.87 5.76 -11.75
N GLY A 610 -12.67 6.51 -12.53
CA GLY A 610 -12.76 7.98 -12.47
C GLY A 610 -11.76 8.75 -13.33
N ARG A 611 -10.92 8.08 -14.14
CA ARG A 611 -10.01 8.77 -15.07
C ARG A 611 -10.75 9.29 -16.29
N PRO A 612 -10.47 10.53 -16.78
CA PRO A 612 -11.01 10.98 -18.05
C PRO A 612 -10.53 10.06 -19.17
N ILE A 613 -11.47 9.69 -20.06
CA ILE A 613 -11.19 8.82 -21.22
C ILE A 613 -10.44 9.59 -22.31
N TRP A 614 -10.68 10.90 -22.42
CA TRP A 614 -10.02 11.75 -23.41
C TRP A 614 -9.73 13.15 -22.86
N PHE A 615 -8.85 13.85 -23.54
CA PHE A 615 -8.74 15.30 -23.44
C PHE A 615 -8.83 15.91 -24.85
N ILE A 616 -9.11 17.22 -24.91
CA ILE A 616 -9.38 17.94 -26.14
C ILE A 616 -8.25 18.93 -26.39
N LEU A 617 -7.80 19.02 -27.65
CA LEU A 617 -6.93 20.06 -28.15
C LEU A 617 -7.70 20.93 -29.15
N THR A 618 -7.82 22.22 -28.87
CA THR A 618 -8.45 23.17 -29.78
C THR A 618 -7.44 23.69 -30.82
N GLN A 619 -7.96 24.20 -31.93
CA GLN A 619 -7.12 24.80 -32.97
C GLN A 619 -6.31 25.99 -32.43
N GLU A 620 -6.92 26.79 -31.56
CA GLU A 620 -6.28 27.94 -30.90
C GLU A 620 -5.12 27.50 -30.01
N GLU A 621 -5.29 26.47 -29.20
CA GLU A 621 -4.21 25.91 -28.38
C GLU A 621 -3.04 25.40 -29.26
N LEU A 622 -3.35 24.75 -30.37
CA LEU A 622 -2.32 24.28 -31.31
C LEU A 622 -1.58 25.46 -31.97
N TYR A 623 -2.30 26.51 -32.36
CA TYR A 623 -1.68 27.72 -32.94
C TYR A 623 -0.80 28.43 -31.92
N GLN A 624 -1.26 28.58 -30.67
CA GLN A 624 -0.45 29.16 -29.61
C GLN A 624 0.84 28.36 -29.35
N ARG A 625 0.75 27.04 -29.30
CA ARG A 625 1.92 26.17 -29.08
C ARG A 625 2.97 26.26 -30.17
N VAL A 626 2.57 26.47 -31.42
CA VAL A 626 3.49 26.68 -32.56
C VAL A 626 3.74 28.16 -32.87
N ARG A 627 3.30 29.08 -31.99
CA ARG A 627 3.44 30.53 -32.13
C ARG A 627 2.89 31.07 -33.46
N ARG A 628 1.80 30.51 -33.93
CA ARG A 628 1.08 30.99 -35.09
C ARG A 628 -0.02 31.93 -34.58
N THR A 629 0.22 33.24 -34.66
CA THR A 629 -0.75 34.29 -34.34
C THR A 629 -1.70 34.52 -35.51
#